data_215a8a76b6a454c65959be963a801938
#
_entry.id   215a8a76b6a454c65959be963a801938
#
_cell.length_a   1.000
_cell.length_b   1.000
_cell.length_c   1.000
_cell.angle_alpha   90.00
_cell.angle_beta   90.00
_cell.angle_gamma   90.00
#
_symmetry.space_group_name_H-M   'P 1'
#
loop_
_entity.id
_entity.type
_entity.pdbx_description
1 polymer ?
#
loop_
_entity_poly.entity_id
_entity_poly.type
_entity_poly.pdbx_seq_one_letter_code
_entity_poly.pdbx_strand_id
1 'polypeptide(L)'
;MALHKSANIPAPPDEVWDLICDWAGMLRWWLTAEEGGLQGPALVTCELIGEHDSVPRTRRMTLGNGIVVDEQIFYQNDETQRIYYRKSDDQSLTGYIASTYVDEIEGGDCASHISCMFDVRDPADRAPAAARFEAVYAAMFEGYRRYFTRTTAG
;
A
#
# COMPACT_ATOMS: atom_id res chain seq x y z
N MET A 1 10.28 14.24 -5.23
CA MET A 1 11.10 13.06 -4.88
C MET A 1 10.42 11.79 -5.36
N ALA A 2 11.18 10.83 -5.84
CA ALA A 2 10.64 9.57 -6.33
C ALA A 2 11.29 8.39 -5.61
N LEU A 3 10.50 7.37 -5.29
CA LEU A 3 10.96 6.13 -4.64
C LEU A 3 10.41 4.93 -5.41
N HIS A 4 11.16 3.84 -5.41
CA HIS A 4 10.73 2.56 -5.96
C HIS A 4 11.18 1.42 -5.06
N LYS A 5 10.27 0.48 -4.79
CA LYS A 5 10.56 -0.74 -4.04
C LYS A 5 9.88 -1.92 -4.69
N SER A 6 10.47 -3.09 -4.55
CA SER A 6 9.87 -4.34 -5.00
C SER A 6 10.22 -5.49 -4.07
N ALA A 7 9.40 -6.53 -4.11
CA ALA A 7 9.64 -7.76 -3.34
C ALA A 7 8.97 -8.95 -4.05
N ASN A 8 9.55 -10.13 -3.87
CA ASN A 8 8.94 -11.36 -4.33
C ASN A 8 7.89 -11.82 -3.32
N ILE A 9 6.72 -12.19 -3.83
CA ILE A 9 5.57 -12.64 -3.02
C ILE A 9 5.29 -14.10 -3.39
N PRO A 10 5.13 -15.01 -2.42
CA PRO A 10 4.93 -16.43 -2.68
C PRO A 10 3.48 -16.77 -3.04
N ALA A 11 2.98 -16.17 -4.11
CA ALA A 11 1.64 -16.39 -4.64
C ALA A 11 1.59 -15.97 -6.11
N PRO A 12 0.64 -16.52 -6.90
CA PRO A 12 0.46 -16.11 -8.28
C PRO A 12 0.05 -14.64 -8.41
N PRO A 13 0.39 -13.97 -9.52
CA PRO A 13 0.05 -12.56 -9.73
C PRO A 13 -1.42 -12.23 -9.52
N ASP A 14 -2.34 -13.07 -10.01
CA ASP A 14 -3.77 -12.83 -9.91
C ASP A 14 -4.24 -12.77 -8.44
N GLU A 15 -3.71 -13.63 -7.60
CA GLU A 15 -4.08 -13.65 -6.17
C GLU A 15 -3.56 -12.40 -5.44
N VAL A 16 -2.35 -11.98 -5.75
CA VAL A 16 -1.76 -10.75 -5.17
C VAL A 16 -2.51 -9.52 -5.68
N TRP A 17 -2.84 -9.52 -6.98
CA TRP A 17 -3.64 -8.46 -7.59
C TRP A 17 -5.01 -8.31 -6.92
N ASP A 18 -5.71 -9.42 -6.68
CA ASP A 18 -7.00 -9.40 -6.00
C ASP A 18 -6.89 -8.83 -4.58
N LEU A 19 -5.83 -9.15 -3.87
CA LEU A 19 -5.58 -8.60 -2.54
C LEU A 19 -5.34 -7.09 -2.58
N ILE A 20 -4.56 -6.62 -3.55
CA ILE A 20 -4.29 -5.19 -3.75
C ILE A 20 -5.58 -4.44 -4.10
N CYS A 21 -6.39 -4.99 -5.00
CA CYS A 21 -7.61 -4.34 -5.48
C CYS A 21 -8.74 -4.32 -4.46
N ASP A 22 -8.71 -5.19 -3.45
CA ASP A 22 -9.63 -5.12 -2.31
C ASP A 22 -9.19 -3.98 -1.39
N TRP A 23 -9.52 -2.77 -1.81
CA TRP A 23 -8.92 -1.53 -1.32
C TRP A 23 -9.18 -1.26 0.15
N ALA A 24 -10.31 -1.69 0.68
CA ALA A 24 -10.62 -1.57 2.11
C ALA A 24 -10.19 -2.80 2.93
N GLY A 25 -9.63 -3.82 2.28
CA GLY A 25 -9.20 -5.06 2.94
C GLY A 25 -7.85 -5.01 3.62
N MET A 26 -7.30 -3.83 3.84
CA MET A 26 -5.93 -3.65 4.34
C MET A 26 -5.68 -4.32 5.70
N LEU A 27 -6.68 -4.35 6.57
CA LEU A 27 -6.55 -4.99 7.90
C LEU A 27 -6.29 -6.51 7.81
N ARG A 28 -6.59 -7.15 6.67
CA ARG A 28 -6.34 -8.58 6.50
C ARG A 28 -4.85 -8.91 6.37
N TRP A 29 -4.05 -7.98 5.88
CA TRP A 29 -2.63 -8.23 5.61
C TRP A 29 -1.69 -7.24 6.29
N TRP A 30 -2.18 -6.08 6.77
CA TRP A 30 -1.33 -5.12 7.47
C TRP A 30 -0.97 -5.64 8.85
N LEU A 31 0.33 -5.77 9.13
CA LEU A 31 0.84 -6.33 10.38
C LEU A 31 0.79 -5.29 11.50
N THR A 32 0.46 -5.74 12.70
CA THR A 32 0.60 -4.93 13.91
C THR A 32 2.08 -4.80 14.28
N ALA A 33 2.40 -3.83 15.14
CA ALA A 33 3.76 -3.67 15.64
C ALA A 33 4.26 -4.92 16.38
N GLU A 34 3.38 -5.59 17.12
CA GLU A 34 3.69 -6.85 17.82
C GLU A 34 3.97 -8.00 16.86
N GLU A 35 3.37 -7.98 15.69
CA GLU A 35 3.61 -8.98 14.63
C GLU A 35 4.87 -8.68 13.81
N GLY A 36 5.60 -7.63 14.14
CA GLY A 36 6.79 -7.21 13.41
C GLY A 36 6.51 -6.20 12.31
N GLY A 37 5.33 -5.59 12.30
CA GLY A 37 4.98 -4.54 11.36
C GLY A 37 5.56 -3.17 11.72
N LEU A 38 5.07 -2.15 11.04
CA LEU A 38 5.53 -0.78 11.22
C LEU A 38 5.28 -0.31 12.65
N GLN A 39 6.29 0.29 13.27
CA GLN A 39 6.17 0.90 14.59
C GLN A 39 5.44 2.23 14.49
N GLY A 40 4.66 2.57 15.51
CA GLY A 40 3.88 3.79 15.56
C GLY A 40 2.40 3.50 15.80
N PRO A 41 1.50 4.48 15.51
CA PRO A 41 0.07 4.29 15.73
C PRO A 41 -0.48 3.12 14.91
N ALA A 42 -1.30 2.28 15.55
CA ALA A 42 -1.91 1.14 14.88
C ALA A 42 -2.96 1.58 13.86
N LEU A 43 -3.11 0.80 12.79
CA LEU A 43 -4.25 0.95 11.89
C LEU A 43 -5.47 0.35 12.57
N VAL A 44 -6.47 1.18 12.87
CA VAL A 44 -7.68 0.78 13.60
C VAL A 44 -8.80 0.39 12.64
N THR A 45 -9.08 1.25 11.65
CA THR A 45 -10.11 0.99 10.65
C THR A 45 -9.60 1.31 9.25
N CYS A 46 -10.16 0.60 8.27
CA CYS A 46 -9.97 0.87 6.85
C CYS A 46 -11.30 0.61 6.16
N GLU A 47 -11.90 1.64 5.57
CA GLU A 47 -13.23 1.53 4.96
C GLU A 47 -13.31 2.29 3.65
N LEU A 48 -14.18 1.83 2.74
CA LEU A 48 -14.46 2.54 1.51
C LEU A 48 -15.41 3.69 1.77
N ILE A 49 -15.18 4.80 1.07
CA ILE A 49 -16.02 5.99 1.13
C ILE A 49 -16.62 6.20 -0.26
N GLY A 50 -17.96 6.29 -0.34
CA GLY A 50 -18.68 6.51 -1.59
C GLY A 50 -18.90 5.22 -2.37
N GLU A 51 -18.80 5.31 -3.70
CA GLU A 51 -19.03 4.18 -4.61
C GLU A 51 -17.96 3.10 -4.44
N HIS A 52 -18.37 1.84 -4.31
CA HIS A 52 -17.48 0.76 -3.91
C HIS A 52 -16.80 0.03 -5.07
N ASP A 53 -17.45 -0.04 -6.24
CA ASP A 53 -16.96 -0.86 -7.35
C ASP A 53 -16.42 -0.04 -8.53
N SER A 54 -16.40 1.27 -8.39
CA SER A 54 -15.97 2.17 -9.46
C SER A 54 -14.58 2.76 -9.18
N VAL A 55 -13.93 3.23 -10.22
CA VAL A 55 -12.79 4.12 -10.14
C VAL A 55 -13.31 5.52 -10.42
N PRO A 56 -13.11 6.50 -9.54
CA PRO A 56 -12.26 6.47 -8.34
C PRO A 56 -12.87 5.74 -7.14
N ARG A 57 -12.00 5.07 -6.35
CA ARG A 57 -12.36 4.45 -5.06
C ARG A 57 -11.46 5.00 -3.97
N THR A 58 -12.06 5.46 -2.89
CA THR A 58 -11.30 6.01 -1.76
C THR A 58 -11.43 5.10 -0.55
N ARG A 59 -10.30 4.74 0.04
CA ARG A 59 -10.27 4.13 1.37
C ARG A 59 -9.87 5.16 2.41
N ARG A 60 -10.53 5.11 3.54
CA ARG A 60 -10.21 5.94 4.71
C ARG A 60 -9.61 5.05 5.79
N MET A 61 -8.39 5.37 6.17
CA MET A 61 -7.66 4.70 7.24
C MET A 61 -7.71 5.57 8.47
N THR A 62 -8.09 5.00 9.63
CA THR A 62 -8.04 5.69 10.91
C THR A 62 -6.98 5.02 11.76
N LEU A 63 -6.05 5.80 12.27
CA LEU A 63 -4.96 5.35 13.14
C LEU A 63 -5.34 5.48 14.60
N GLY A 64 -4.63 4.75 15.48
CA GLY A 64 -4.89 4.74 16.91
C GLY A 64 -4.71 6.07 17.62
N ASN A 65 -4.00 7.02 17.01
CA ASN A 65 -3.85 8.39 17.50
C ASN A 65 -4.91 9.35 16.97
N GLY A 66 -5.92 8.86 16.23
CA GLY A 66 -6.99 9.65 15.65
C GLY A 66 -6.69 10.27 14.29
N ILE A 67 -5.48 10.11 13.77
CA ILE A 67 -5.15 10.60 12.41
C ILE A 67 -5.93 9.81 11.38
N VAL A 68 -6.51 10.52 10.41
CA VAL A 68 -7.26 9.95 9.29
C VAL A 68 -6.46 10.19 8.01
N VAL A 69 -6.30 9.13 7.20
CA VAL A 69 -5.61 9.20 5.92
C VAL A 69 -6.54 8.67 4.84
N ASP A 70 -6.76 9.47 3.79
CA ASP A 70 -7.53 9.06 2.62
C ASP A 70 -6.59 8.74 1.47
N GLU A 71 -6.80 7.58 0.86
CA GLU A 71 -6.08 7.14 -0.35
C GLU A 71 -7.08 6.76 -1.42
N GLN A 72 -6.96 7.38 -2.60
CA GLN A 72 -7.89 7.20 -3.69
C GLN A 72 -7.22 6.55 -4.91
N ILE A 73 -7.72 5.39 -5.32
CA ILE A 73 -7.39 4.82 -6.63
C ILE A 73 -8.08 5.68 -7.69
N PHE A 74 -7.31 6.25 -8.62
CA PHE A 74 -7.85 7.03 -9.72
C PHE A 74 -7.59 6.40 -11.10
N TYR A 75 -6.86 5.30 -11.14
CA TYR A 75 -6.61 4.51 -12.35
C TYR A 75 -6.43 3.04 -11.96
N GLN A 76 -7.05 2.14 -12.71
CA GLN A 76 -6.88 0.70 -12.55
C GLN A 76 -6.90 0.04 -13.93
N ASN A 77 -5.93 -0.83 -14.17
CA ASN A 77 -5.87 -1.63 -15.39
C ASN A 77 -5.66 -3.09 -14.99
N ASP A 78 -6.70 -3.91 -15.21
CA ASP A 78 -6.70 -5.32 -14.81
C ASP A 78 -5.81 -6.18 -15.72
N GLU A 79 -5.61 -5.77 -16.97
CA GLU A 79 -4.74 -6.53 -17.90
C GLU A 79 -3.27 -6.41 -17.51
N THR A 80 -2.82 -5.20 -17.17
CA THR A 80 -1.44 -4.96 -16.74
C THR A 80 -1.27 -5.10 -15.25
N GLN A 81 -2.36 -5.31 -14.51
CA GLN A 81 -2.38 -5.45 -13.06
C GLN A 81 -1.66 -4.30 -12.37
N ARG A 82 -2.13 -3.09 -12.66
CA ARG A 82 -1.55 -1.84 -12.18
C ARG A 82 -2.64 -0.89 -11.70
N ILE A 83 -2.40 -0.27 -10.54
CA ILE A 83 -3.22 0.85 -10.06
C ILE A 83 -2.34 2.08 -9.87
N TYR A 84 -2.96 3.25 -9.97
CA TYR A 84 -2.41 4.51 -9.47
C TYR A 84 -3.34 5.05 -8.39
N TYR A 85 -2.76 5.50 -7.29
CA TYR A 85 -3.54 6.11 -6.23
C TYR A 85 -2.86 7.37 -5.71
N ARG A 86 -3.65 8.24 -5.10
CA ARG A 86 -3.18 9.48 -4.49
C ARG A 86 -3.55 9.49 -3.02
N LYS A 87 -2.74 10.19 -2.23
CA LYS A 87 -2.98 10.41 -0.81
C LYS A 87 -3.30 11.90 -0.62
N SER A 88 -4.20 12.21 0.32
CA SER A 88 -4.47 13.58 0.69
C SER A 88 -3.20 14.29 1.20
N ASP A 89 -3.08 15.57 0.87
CA ASP A 89 -1.98 16.40 1.37
C ASP A 89 -2.05 16.53 2.90
N ASP A 90 -0.91 16.72 3.51
CA ASP A 90 -0.81 16.99 4.95
C ASP A 90 0.12 18.19 5.21
N GLN A 91 0.48 18.40 6.47
CA GLN A 91 1.29 19.58 6.86
C GLN A 91 2.72 19.54 6.31
N SER A 92 3.26 18.36 6.02
CA SER A 92 4.65 18.22 5.56
C SER A 92 4.76 17.81 4.11
N LEU A 93 3.71 17.23 3.52
CA LEU A 93 3.79 16.50 2.26
C LEU A 93 2.64 16.86 1.32
N THR A 94 2.97 17.05 0.04
CA THR A 94 1.98 17.36 -1.00
C THR A 94 2.20 16.51 -2.23
N GLY A 95 1.13 16.33 -3.00
CA GLY A 95 1.20 15.73 -4.34
C GLY A 95 1.60 14.27 -4.37
N TYR A 96 1.34 13.50 -3.30
CA TYR A 96 1.69 12.09 -3.27
C TYR A 96 0.85 11.30 -4.29
N ILE A 97 1.55 10.65 -5.21
CA ILE A 97 0.97 9.71 -6.16
C ILE A 97 1.82 8.45 -6.14
N ALA A 98 1.16 7.30 -6.08
CA ALA A 98 1.83 6.00 -6.13
C ALA A 98 1.27 5.12 -7.23
N SER A 99 2.12 4.24 -7.75
CA SER A 99 1.73 3.17 -8.66
C SER A 99 2.14 1.84 -8.02
N THR A 100 1.21 0.90 -7.95
CA THR A 100 1.54 -0.47 -7.55
C THR A 100 1.12 -1.44 -8.65
N TYR A 101 1.96 -2.45 -8.91
CA TYR A 101 1.71 -3.44 -9.94
C TYR A 101 2.39 -4.77 -9.59
N VAL A 102 1.98 -5.83 -10.28
CA VAL A 102 2.53 -7.17 -10.09
C VAL A 102 3.00 -7.75 -11.42
N ASP A 103 4.09 -8.50 -11.38
CA ASP A 103 4.65 -9.24 -12.51
C ASP A 103 4.84 -10.69 -12.14
N GLU A 104 4.55 -11.60 -13.07
CA GLU A 104 4.88 -13.01 -12.89
C GLU A 104 6.39 -13.19 -12.93
N ILE A 105 6.91 -14.04 -12.04
CA ILE A 105 8.32 -14.44 -12.03
C ILE A 105 8.42 -15.95 -12.25
N GLU A 106 9.64 -16.43 -12.46
CA GLU A 106 9.92 -17.85 -12.64
C GLU A 106 9.34 -18.67 -11.47
N GLY A 107 8.66 -19.79 -11.77
CA GLY A 107 8.04 -20.65 -10.78
C GLY A 107 6.57 -20.34 -10.48
N GLY A 108 5.99 -19.32 -11.12
CA GLY A 108 4.58 -18.99 -10.97
C GLY A 108 4.24 -18.02 -9.84
N ASP A 109 5.21 -17.64 -9.03
CA ASP A 109 5.06 -16.58 -8.03
C ASP A 109 5.11 -15.20 -8.70
N CYS A 110 5.04 -14.13 -7.93
CA CYS A 110 5.09 -12.79 -8.50
C CYS A 110 6.09 -11.87 -7.79
N ALA A 111 6.48 -10.82 -8.49
CA ALA A 111 7.12 -9.65 -7.90
C ALA A 111 6.07 -8.56 -7.76
N SER A 112 5.94 -7.99 -6.58
CA SER A 112 5.12 -6.82 -6.33
C SER A 112 6.00 -5.58 -6.30
N HIS A 113 5.53 -4.52 -6.95
CA HIS A 113 6.28 -3.27 -7.10
C HIS A 113 5.44 -2.11 -6.61
N ILE A 114 6.11 -1.12 -6.04
CA ILE A 114 5.51 0.18 -5.74
C ILE A 114 6.48 1.30 -6.06
N SER A 115 5.97 2.32 -6.70
CA SER A 115 6.69 3.57 -6.97
C SER A 115 5.85 4.73 -6.49
N CYS A 116 6.48 5.77 -5.96
CA CYS A 116 5.75 6.98 -5.61
C CYS A 116 6.54 8.24 -5.96
N MET A 117 5.80 9.33 -6.07
CA MET A 117 6.33 10.69 -6.19
C MET A 117 5.60 11.57 -5.20
N PHE A 118 6.33 12.51 -4.59
CA PHE A 118 5.75 13.48 -3.68
C PHE A 118 6.66 14.70 -3.55
N ASP A 119 6.09 15.79 -3.06
CA ASP A 119 6.82 16.98 -2.70
C ASP A 119 6.72 17.22 -1.19
N VAL A 120 7.71 17.89 -0.64
CA VAL A 120 7.72 18.30 0.75
C VAL A 120 7.59 19.83 0.84
N ARG A 121 6.90 20.32 1.88
CA ARG A 121 6.74 21.77 2.08
C ARG A 121 8.03 22.40 2.61
N ASP A 122 8.78 21.66 3.43
CA ASP A 122 10.09 22.07 3.94
C ASP A 122 11.14 21.07 3.44
N PRO A 123 12.23 21.54 2.79
CA PRO A 123 13.31 20.63 2.35
C PRO A 123 13.88 19.75 3.45
N ALA A 124 13.82 20.16 4.71
CA ALA A 124 14.26 19.36 5.84
C ALA A 124 13.41 18.10 6.06
N ASP A 125 12.17 18.09 5.55
CA ASP A 125 11.26 16.95 5.67
C ASP A 125 11.53 15.87 4.61
N ARG A 126 12.37 16.13 3.61
CA ARG A 126 12.57 15.22 2.48
C ARG A 126 13.15 13.87 2.90
N ALA A 127 14.26 13.87 3.63
CA ALA A 127 14.90 12.63 4.06
C ALA A 127 14.04 11.84 5.07
N PRO A 128 13.41 12.47 6.08
CA PRO A 128 12.48 11.76 6.96
C PRO A 128 11.27 11.16 6.21
N ALA A 129 10.70 11.88 5.25
CA ALA A 129 9.57 11.38 4.46
C ALA A 129 9.99 10.16 3.62
N ALA A 130 11.13 10.23 2.96
CA ALA A 130 11.66 9.11 2.17
C ALA A 130 11.87 7.87 3.04
N ALA A 131 12.50 8.02 4.20
CA ALA A 131 12.74 6.92 5.13
C ALA A 131 11.43 6.31 5.63
N ARG A 132 10.43 7.14 5.90
CA ARG A 132 9.09 6.68 6.33
C ARG A 132 8.42 5.84 5.24
N PHE A 133 8.41 6.31 4.00
CA PHE A 133 7.79 5.54 2.90
C PHE A 133 8.54 4.25 2.62
N GLU A 134 9.85 4.23 2.69
CA GLU A 134 10.63 2.99 2.58
C GLU A 134 10.21 1.97 3.64
N ALA A 135 10.04 2.41 4.88
CA ALA A 135 9.59 1.55 5.98
C ALA A 135 8.14 1.06 5.77
N VAL A 136 7.25 1.94 5.31
CA VAL A 136 5.86 1.59 5.02
C VAL A 136 5.80 0.53 3.92
N TYR A 137 6.56 0.70 2.85
CA TYR A 137 6.55 -0.25 1.73
C TYR A 137 7.16 -1.60 2.11
N ALA A 138 8.20 -1.61 2.91
CA ALA A 138 8.77 -2.85 3.45
C ALA A 138 7.74 -3.59 4.31
N ALA A 139 7.01 -2.87 5.17
CA ALA A 139 5.95 -3.43 6.00
C ALA A 139 4.79 -3.97 5.16
N MET A 140 4.44 -3.28 4.08
CA MET A 140 3.40 -3.70 3.15
C MET A 140 3.75 -5.04 2.50
N PHE A 141 4.96 -5.17 1.95
CA PHE A 141 5.40 -6.42 1.33
C PHE A 141 5.48 -7.57 2.32
N GLU A 142 5.95 -7.33 3.54
CA GLU A 142 5.97 -8.34 4.58
C GLU A 142 4.55 -8.78 4.97
N GLY A 143 3.61 -7.85 5.00
CA GLY A 143 2.20 -8.15 5.21
C GLY A 143 1.65 -9.07 4.14
N TYR A 144 1.93 -8.80 2.86
CA TYR A 144 1.53 -9.67 1.75
C TYR A 144 2.14 -11.07 1.90
N ARG A 145 3.43 -11.15 2.15
CA ARG A 145 4.13 -12.42 2.29
C ARG A 145 3.51 -13.28 3.38
N ARG A 146 3.25 -12.72 4.55
CA ARG A 146 2.65 -13.46 5.66
C ARG A 146 1.21 -13.85 5.38
N TYR A 147 0.44 -12.99 4.73
CA TYR A 147 -0.92 -13.32 4.34
C TYR A 147 -0.97 -14.58 3.48
N PHE A 148 -0.16 -14.65 2.42
CA PHE A 148 -0.14 -15.79 1.52
C PHE A 148 0.50 -17.03 2.15
N THR A 149 1.48 -16.88 3.00
CA THR A 149 2.06 -17.99 3.74
C THR A 149 1.06 -18.60 4.72
N ARG A 150 0.29 -17.79 5.43
CA ARG A 150 -0.79 -18.24 6.34
C ARG A 150 -1.89 -19.00 5.60
N THR A 151 -2.35 -18.47 4.48
CA THR A 151 -3.45 -19.07 3.72
C THR A 151 -3.05 -20.38 3.04
N THR A 152 -1.79 -20.54 2.64
CA THR A 152 -1.31 -21.80 2.06
C THR A 152 -0.98 -22.85 3.11
N ALA A 153 -0.63 -22.45 4.33
CA ALA A 153 -0.31 -23.38 5.43
C ALA A 153 -1.57 -23.90 6.15
N GLY A 154 -2.69 -23.24 5.93
CA GLY A 154 -3.98 -23.64 6.49
C GLY A 154 -4.73 -24.55 5.58
#